data_6d7a5956de883dc84eeadea7e9be6bf3
#
_entry.id   6d7a5956de883dc84eeadea7e9be6bf3
#
_cell.length_a   1.000
_cell.length_b   1.000
_cell.length_c   1.000
_cell.angle_alpha   90.00
_cell.angle_beta   90.00
_cell.angle_gamma   90.00
#
_symmetry.space_group_name_H-M   'P 1'
#
loop_
_entity.id
_entity.type
_entity.pdbx_description
1 polymer ?
#
loop_
_entity_poly.entity_id
_entity_poly.type
_entity_poly.pdbx_seq_one_letter_code
_entity_poly.pdbx_strand_id
1 'polypeptide(L)'
;MQKKVLIVHAHPETTSLTRQLVEVSVQALQQQGHEVQESDLYGMRWKAVFDEHDFPSRANPDRLSFIAESGHSYLGGQQVLDVAAEQQKVLAADAVIFQFPLWWFGMPAIMKGWLDRVWAYGLAYGYKNAGNKYRYGDGAFKGKRAMLAVAVGGPASDYSPRGINAPLEQLLFPITHGSLYFPGFDVLPTFAAYGAAGMAAGEVAGGPAGSTLLGVDD
;
A
#
# COMPACT_ATOMS: atom_id res chain seq x y z
N MET A 1 0.55 20.20 -11.98
CA MET A 1 1.60 19.34 -12.64
C MET A 1 1.11 17.90 -12.62
N GLN A 2 1.17 17.18 -13.75
CA GLN A 2 0.75 15.78 -13.84
C GLN A 2 1.59 14.90 -12.92
N LYS A 3 0.95 13.98 -12.19
CA LYS A 3 1.56 13.01 -11.28
C LYS A 3 1.20 11.60 -11.72
N LYS A 4 2.07 10.64 -11.37
CA LYS A 4 1.82 9.21 -11.52
C LYS A 4 1.37 8.65 -10.19
N VAL A 5 0.18 8.07 -10.12
CA VAL A 5 -0.39 7.50 -8.91
C VAL A 5 -0.58 6.00 -9.10
N LEU A 6 -0.02 5.22 -8.19
CA LEU A 6 -0.26 3.79 -8.10
C LEU A 6 -1.34 3.52 -7.06
N ILE A 7 -2.40 2.80 -7.43
CA ILE A 7 -3.40 2.29 -6.49
C ILE A 7 -3.20 0.79 -6.34
N VAL A 8 -2.75 0.36 -5.16
CA VAL A 8 -2.67 -1.06 -4.78
C VAL A 8 -3.92 -1.39 -3.99
N HIS A 9 -4.75 -2.31 -4.49
CA HIS A 9 -6.01 -2.61 -3.82
C HIS A 9 -6.28 -4.11 -3.68
N ALA A 10 -7.09 -4.44 -2.67
CA ALA A 10 -7.38 -5.83 -2.33
C ALA A 10 -8.82 -6.00 -1.90
N HIS A 11 -9.64 -6.62 -2.72
CA HIS A 11 -10.95 -7.17 -2.37
C HIS A 11 -11.35 -8.27 -3.34
N PRO A 12 -11.83 -9.46 -2.86
CA PRO A 12 -12.22 -10.56 -3.76
C PRO A 12 -13.55 -10.30 -4.48
N GLU A 13 -14.42 -9.45 -3.90
CA GLU A 13 -15.72 -9.14 -4.49
C GLU A 13 -15.63 -7.85 -5.32
N THR A 14 -15.95 -7.97 -6.61
CA THR A 14 -15.84 -6.88 -7.58
C THR A 14 -16.87 -5.77 -7.39
N THR A 15 -17.98 -6.04 -6.72
CA THR A 15 -19.04 -5.06 -6.39
C THR A 15 -18.89 -4.48 -4.99
N SER A 16 -17.79 -4.79 -4.28
CA SER A 16 -17.55 -4.28 -2.93
C SER A 16 -17.39 -2.76 -2.87
N LEU A 17 -17.66 -2.18 -1.71
CA LEU A 17 -17.37 -0.77 -1.44
C LEU A 17 -15.90 -0.43 -1.73
N THR A 18 -14.96 -1.30 -1.36
CA THR A 18 -13.53 -1.13 -1.64
C THR A 18 -13.30 -0.95 -3.15
N ARG A 19 -13.90 -1.79 -4.01
CA ARG A 19 -13.76 -1.68 -5.46
C ARG A 19 -14.40 -0.42 -6.02
N GLN A 20 -15.61 -0.06 -5.56
CA GLN A 20 -16.27 1.18 -5.96
C GLN A 20 -15.45 2.42 -5.60
N LEU A 21 -14.84 2.45 -4.41
CA LEU A 21 -13.93 3.53 -4.01
C LEU A 21 -12.69 3.60 -4.90
N VAL A 22 -12.14 2.47 -5.36
CA VAL A 22 -11.04 2.46 -6.35
C VAL A 22 -11.49 3.14 -7.64
N GLU A 23 -12.65 2.76 -8.18
CA GLU A 23 -13.17 3.32 -9.43
C GLU A 23 -13.39 4.84 -9.33
N VAL A 24 -13.97 5.31 -8.22
CA VAL A 24 -14.14 6.75 -7.96
C VAL A 24 -12.79 7.46 -7.86
N SER A 25 -11.82 6.86 -7.17
CA SER A 25 -10.47 7.42 -7.03
C SER A 25 -9.76 7.52 -8.39
N VAL A 26 -9.82 6.48 -9.20
CA VAL A 26 -9.25 6.46 -10.57
C VAL A 26 -9.84 7.58 -11.41
N GLN A 27 -11.19 7.67 -11.44
CA GLN A 27 -11.88 8.69 -12.22
C GLN A 27 -11.52 10.11 -11.76
N ALA A 28 -11.53 10.36 -10.46
CA ALA A 28 -11.19 11.68 -9.90
C ALA A 28 -9.75 12.10 -10.23
N LEU A 29 -8.79 11.20 -10.09
CA LEU A 29 -7.39 11.46 -10.40
C LEU A 29 -7.16 11.71 -11.89
N GLN A 30 -7.80 10.92 -12.75
CA GLN A 30 -7.71 11.11 -14.21
C GLN A 30 -8.35 12.42 -14.67
N GLN A 31 -9.49 12.81 -14.08
CA GLN A 31 -10.13 14.10 -14.35
C GLN A 31 -9.25 15.29 -13.92
N GLN A 32 -8.40 15.12 -12.92
CA GLN A 32 -7.40 16.12 -12.51
C GLN A 32 -6.12 16.08 -13.36
N GLY A 33 -6.07 15.21 -14.38
CA GLY A 33 -4.95 15.11 -15.32
C GLY A 33 -3.79 14.25 -14.83
N HIS A 34 -4.00 13.41 -13.82
CA HIS A 34 -2.99 12.47 -13.32
C HIS A 34 -3.01 11.15 -14.11
N GLU A 35 -1.85 10.49 -14.19
CA GLU A 35 -1.72 9.12 -14.69
C GLU A 35 -1.96 8.14 -13.54
N VAL A 36 -2.90 7.20 -13.71
CA VAL A 36 -3.23 6.21 -12.69
C VAL A 36 -2.88 4.82 -13.19
N GLN A 37 -2.16 4.08 -12.36
CA GLN A 37 -1.86 2.67 -12.55
C GLN A 37 -2.45 1.87 -11.38
N GLU A 38 -3.01 0.69 -11.67
CA GLU A 38 -3.62 -0.17 -10.67
C GLU A 38 -2.83 -1.46 -10.46
N SER A 39 -2.88 -1.97 -9.23
CA SER A 39 -2.48 -3.32 -8.85
C SER A 39 -3.65 -3.97 -8.10
N ASP A 40 -4.52 -4.64 -8.84
CA ASP A 40 -5.61 -5.43 -8.30
C ASP A 40 -5.07 -6.78 -7.82
N LEU A 41 -4.81 -6.91 -6.54
CA LEU A 41 -4.12 -8.09 -6.00
C LEU A 41 -4.92 -9.38 -6.15
N TYR A 42 -6.26 -9.33 -6.07
CA TYR A 42 -7.10 -10.50 -6.32
C TYR A 42 -7.24 -10.79 -7.82
N GLY A 43 -7.44 -9.78 -8.65
CA GLY A 43 -7.49 -9.91 -10.11
C GLY A 43 -6.18 -10.45 -10.69
N MET A 44 -5.05 -10.03 -10.15
CA MET A 44 -3.70 -10.52 -10.50
C MET A 44 -3.42 -11.92 -9.97
N ARG A 45 -4.24 -12.46 -9.05
CA ARG A 45 -3.96 -13.70 -8.29
C ARG A 45 -2.59 -13.62 -7.60
N TRP A 46 -2.33 -12.48 -6.96
CA TRP A 46 -1.06 -12.24 -6.30
C TRP A 46 -0.74 -13.33 -5.27
N LYS A 47 0.47 -13.89 -5.35
CA LYS A 47 0.97 -14.84 -4.34
C LYS A 47 1.19 -14.09 -3.03
N ALA A 48 0.38 -14.37 -2.01
CA ALA A 48 0.47 -13.69 -0.72
C ALA A 48 1.63 -14.20 0.17
N VAL A 49 2.04 -15.44 -0.02
CA VAL A 49 3.05 -16.08 0.82
C VAL A 49 4.44 -15.69 0.34
N PHE A 50 5.25 -15.12 1.24
CA PHE A 50 6.67 -14.86 1.02
C PHE A 50 7.47 -16.08 1.45
N ASP A 51 8.11 -16.76 0.51
CA ASP A 51 8.82 -18.03 0.75
C ASP A 51 10.07 -18.16 -0.14
N GLU A 52 10.70 -19.33 -0.11
CA GLU A 52 11.93 -19.62 -0.88
C GLU A 52 11.75 -19.51 -2.39
N HIS A 53 10.53 -19.69 -2.91
CA HIS A 53 10.24 -19.58 -4.34
C HIS A 53 10.29 -18.14 -4.88
N ASP A 54 10.37 -17.15 -3.97
CA ASP A 54 10.61 -15.76 -4.37
C ASP A 54 12.08 -15.48 -4.76
N PHE A 55 12.96 -16.47 -4.55
CA PHE A 55 14.40 -16.37 -4.78
C PHE A 55 14.89 -17.46 -5.72
N PRO A 56 14.71 -17.30 -7.05
CA PRO A 56 15.11 -18.33 -8.03
C PRO A 56 16.62 -18.58 -8.05
N SER A 57 17.43 -17.61 -7.62
CA SER A 57 18.88 -17.72 -7.48
C SER A 57 19.27 -17.27 -6.08
N ARG A 58 19.50 -18.23 -5.17
CA ARG A 58 19.82 -17.93 -3.77
C ARG A 58 21.32 -17.67 -3.59
N ALA A 59 21.63 -16.65 -2.78
CA ALA A 59 23.00 -16.37 -2.35
C ALA A 59 23.52 -17.45 -1.38
N ASN A 60 22.64 -17.97 -0.52
CA ASN A 60 22.96 -19.05 0.40
C ASN A 60 21.94 -20.20 0.25
N PRO A 61 22.31 -21.32 -0.39
CA PRO A 61 21.38 -22.45 -0.57
C PRO A 61 21.06 -23.19 0.72
N ASP A 62 21.94 -23.13 1.74
CA ASP A 62 21.81 -23.93 2.95
C ASP A 62 20.85 -23.30 3.97
N ARG A 63 20.74 -21.97 3.97
CA ARG A 63 19.90 -21.25 4.94
C ARG A 63 19.19 -20.06 4.30
N LEU A 64 17.88 -20.08 4.34
CA LEU A 64 17.04 -18.97 3.90
C LEU A 64 17.13 -17.79 4.87
N SER A 65 17.60 -16.65 4.35
CA SER A 65 17.56 -15.35 5.03
C SER A 65 16.83 -14.35 4.14
N PHE A 66 15.58 -14.04 4.43
CA PHE A 66 14.75 -13.17 3.60
C PHE A 66 15.39 -11.81 3.30
N ILE A 67 16.06 -11.21 4.28
CA ILE A 67 16.76 -9.93 4.10
C ILE A 67 17.92 -10.08 3.09
N ALA A 68 18.76 -11.09 3.28
CA ALA A 68 19.92 -11.30 2.42
C ALA A 68 19.50 -11.70 1.00
N GLU A 69 18.53 -12.62 0.89
CA GLU A 69 18.06 -13.11 -0.41
C GLU A 69 17.28 -12.04 -1.19
N SER A 70 16.43 -11.24 -0.51
CA SER A 70 15.73 -10.13 -1.18
C SER A 70 16.72 -9.07 -1.70
N GLY A 71 17.77 -8.79 -0.94
CA GLY A 71 18.84 -7.89 -1.36
C GLY A 71 19.65 -8.45 -2.53
N HIS A 72 20.03 -9.72 -2.47
CA HIS A 72 20.75 -10.40 -3.56
C HIS A 72 19.94 -10.39 -4.85
N SER A 73 18.65 -10.79 -4.78
CA SER A 73 17.77 -10.82 -5.94
C SER A 73 17.53 -9.42 -6.52
N TYR A 74 17.28 -8.42 -5.68
CA TYR A 74 17.02 -7.05 -6.13
C TYR A 74 18.27 -6.43 -6.79
N LEU A 75 19.42 -6.50 -6.13
CA LEU A 75 20.67 -5.92 -6.64
C LEU A 75 21.19 -6.66 -7.88
N GLY A 76 20.94 -7.95 -7.97
CA GLY A 76 21.30 -8.79 -9.11
C GLY A 76 20.28 -8.78 -10.27
N GLY A 77 19.12 -8.12 -10.11
CA GLY A 77 18.05 -8.14 -11.12
C GLY A 77 17.44 -9.53 -11.33
N GLN A 78 17.41 -10.36 -10.28
CA GLN A 78 17.01 -11.76 -10.32
C GLN A 78 15.69 -12.02 -9.57
N GLN A 79 14.88 -10.98 -9.36
CA GLN A 79 13.57 -11.13 -8.75
C GLN A 79 12.64 -11.96 -9.66
N VAL A 80 11.67 -12.64 -9.05
CA VAL A 80 10.55 -13.21 -9.80
C VAL A 80 9.78 -12.09 -10.51
N LEU A 81 9.26 -12.40 -11.71
CA LEU A 81 8.75 -11.39 -12.64
C LEU A 81 7.62 -10.55 -12.06
N ASP A 82 6.72 -11.15 -11.29
CA ASP A 82 5.61 -10.45 -10.65
C ASP A 82 6.10 -9.42 -9.62
N VAL A 83 7.09 -9.77 -8.80
CA VAL A 83 7.72 -8.84 -7.84
C VAL A 83 8.44 -7.73 -8.56
N ALA A 84 9.24 -8.05 -9.59
CA ALA A 84 9.97 -7.05 -10.36
C ALA A 84 9.02 -6.03 -11.02
N ALA A 85 7.89 -6.49 -11.58
CA ALA A 85 6.88 -5.62 -12.17
C ALA A 85 6.27 -4.66 -11.13
N GLU A 86 5.91 -5.15 -9.95
CA GLU A 86 5.35 -4.30 -8.88
C GLU A 86 6.37 -3.31 -8.33
N GLN A 87 7.63 -3.70 -8.19
CA GLN A 87 8.71 -2.79 -7.80
C GLN A 87 8.88 -1.65 -8.80
N GLN A 88 8.80 -1.93 -10.11
CA GLN A 88 8.87 -0.89 -11.14
C GLN A 88 7.68 0.09 -11.07
N LYS A 89 6.47 -0.38 -10.78
CA LYS A 89 5.31 0.49 -10.56
C LYS A 89 5.54 1.46 -9.39
N VAL A 90 6.02 0.95 -8.25
CA VAL A 90 6.32 1.78 -7.07
C VAL A 90 7.42 2.80 -7.38
N LEU A 91 8.48 2.39 -8.08
CA LEU A 91 9.57 3.29 -8.46
C LEU A 91 9.10 4.41 -9.40
N ALA A 92 8.21 4.10 -10.34
CA ALA A 92 7.67 5.06 -11.29
C ALA A 92 6.63 6.02 -10.69
N ALA A 93 5.94 5.61 -9.63
CA ALA A 93 4.88 6.40 -9.00
C ALA A 93 5.42 7.60 -8.21
N ASP A 94 4.73 8.74 -8.26
CA ASP A 94 4.92 9.88 -7.35
C ASP A 94 4.16 9.67 -6.02
N ALA A 95 3.05 8.94 -6.08
CA ALA A 95 2.23 8.61 -4.91
C ALA A 95 1.67 7.19 -5.00
N VAL A 96 1.46 6.56 -3.84
CA VAL A 96 0.88 5.22 -3.73
C VAL A 96 -0.32 5.26 -2.79
N ILE A 97 -1.46 4.74 -3.24
CA ILE A 97 -2.67 4.57 -2.43
C ILE A 97 -2.84 3.08 -2.15
N PHE A 98 -2.91 2.71 -0.88
CA PHE A 98 -3.25 1.35 -0.45
C PHE A 98 -4.71 1.30 -0.05
N GLN A 99 -5.55 0.63 -0.86
CA GLN A 99 -6.98 0.59 -0.66
C GLN A 99 -7.47 -0.81 -0.32
N PHE A 100 -8.08 -0.96 0.88
CA PHE A 100 -8.43 -2.26 1.40
C PHE A 100 -9.54 -2.20 2.46
N PRO A 101 -10.25 -3.32 2.70
CA PRO A 101 -11.15 -3.46 3.84
C PRO A 101 -10.35 -3.71 5.12
N LEU A 102 -10.78 -3.10 6.22
CA LEU A 102 -10.19 -3.34 7.55
C LEU A 102 -10.58 -4.73 8.05
N TRP A 103 -9.76 -5.73 7.76
CA TRP A 103 -9.97 -7.08 8.21
C TRP A 103 -9.08 -7.41 9.41
N TRP A 104 -9.72 -7.82 10.50
CA TRP A 104 -9.00 -8.09 11.76
C TRP A 104 -8.07 -6.95 12.17
N PHE A 105 -8.59 -5.71 12.08
CA PHE A 105 -7.89 -4.48 12.45
C PHE A 105 -6.62 -4.19 11.66
N GLY A 106 -6.48 -4.78 10.48
CA GLY A 106 -5.32 -4.61 9.60
C GLY A 106 -5.67 -4.78 8.13
N MET A 107 -4.64 -4.86 7.32
CA MET A 107 -4.80 -5.13 5.88
C MET A 107 -5.03 -6.62 5.62
N PRO A 108 -5.74 -6.98 4.53
CA PRO A 108 -5.87 -8.35 4.08
C PRO A 108 -4.52 -9.04 3.89
N ALA A 109 -4.44 -10.35 4.14
CA ALA A 109 -3.21 -11.13 4.03
C ALA A 109 -2.53 -10.97 2.66
N ILE A 110 -3.31 -10.88 1.58
CA ILE A 110 -2.77 -10.71 0.23
C ILE A 110 -2.03 -9.38 0.07
N MET A 111 -2.50 -8.30 0.70
CA MET A 111 -1.84 -6.98 0.68
C MET A 111 -0.60 -6.96 1.59
N LYS A 112 -0.68 -7.61 2.76
CA LYS A 112 0.51 -7.77 3.61
C LYS A 112 1.59 -8.56 2.88
N GLY A 113 1.21 -9.64 2.19
CA GLY A 113 2.12 -10.42 1.36
C GLY A 113 2.69 -9.64 0.18
N TRP A 114 1.94 -8.69 -0.38
CA TRP A 114 2.47 -7.76 -1.38
C TRP A 114 3.60 -6.91 -0.78
N LEU A 115 3.40 -6.32 0.40
CA LEU A 115 4.45 -5.56 1.09
C LEU A 115 5.67 -6.44 1.41
N ASP A 116 5.47 -7.65 1.91
CA ASP A 116 6.54 -8.55 2.29
C ASP A 116 7.42 -8.95 1.10
N ARG A 117 6.82 -9.12 -0.09
CA ARG A 117 7.54 -9.55 -1.29
C ARG A 117 8.13 -8.37 -2.06
N VAL A 118 7.46 -7.22 -2.09
CA VAL A 118 7.88 -6.04 -2.88
C VAL A 118 8.91 -5.19 -2.15
N TRP A 119 8.82 -5.06 -0.80
CA TRP A 119 9.78 -4.27 0.00
C TRP A 119 11.11 -5.02 0.20
N ALA A 120 11.91 -5.10 -0.87
CA ALA A 120 13.22 -5.73 -0.82
C ALA A 120 14.27 -4.86 -0.12
N TYR A 121 15.27 -5.53 0.49
CA TYR A 121 16.49 -4.87 0.93
C TYR A 121 17.22 -4.25 -0.28
N GLY A 122 17.65 -3.00 -0.14
CA GLY A 122 18.26 -2.22 -1.22
C GLY A 122 17.26 -1.44 -2.07
N LEU A 123 15.96 -1.80 -2.03
CA LEU A 123 14.87 -1.04 -2.63
C LEU A 123 14.19 -0.16 -1.59
N ALA A 124 13.45 -0.77 -0.67
CA ALA A 124 12.61 -0.05 0.31
C ALA A 124 13.37 0.31 1.58
N TYR A 125 14.40 -0.44 1.91
CA TYR A 125 15.24 -0.22 3.09
C TYR A 125 16.65 -0.76 2.86
N GLY A 126 17.57 -0.40 3.76
CA GLY A 126 18.94 -0.86 3.70
C GLY A 126 19.91 0.15 4.31
N TYR A 127 21.21 -0.13 4.15
CA TYR A 127 22.28 0.77 4.53
C TYR A 127 23.05 1.20 3.29
N LYS A 128 22.91 2.46 2.90
CA LYS A 128 23.85 3.07 1.93
C LYS A 128 24.91 3.84 2.73
N ASN A 129 26.17 3.44 2.59
CA ASN A 129 27.36 4.19 3.05
C ASN A 129 27.38 4.52 4.55
N ALA A 130 27.36 3.53 5.43
CA ALA A 130 27.49 3.66 6.89
C ALA A 130 26.48 4.61 7.59
N GLY A 131 25.80 4.09 8.60
CA GLY A 131 24.79 4.80 9.35
C GLY A 131 23.37 4.63 8.78
N ASN A 132 22.36 4.95 9.57
CA ASN A 132 20.93 4.71 9.29
C ASN A 132 20.32 5.61 8.19
N LYS A 133 21.05 5.95 7.15
CA LYS A 133 20.67 6.91 6.10
C LYS A 133 19.73 6.34 5.02
N TYR A 134 18.98 5.31 5.30
CA TYR A 134 18.08 4.71 4.29
C TYR A 134 16.76 4.29 4.91
N ARG A 135 16.33 5.08 5.87
CA ARG A 135 15.10 4.85 6.63
C ARG A 135 14.46 6.17 7.00
N TYR A 136 13.16 6.16 7.21
CA TYR A 136 12.38 7.33 7.61
C TYR A 136 12.61 8.51 6.65
N GLY A 137 12.82 9.71 7.13
CA GLY A 137 13.02 10.89 6.30
C GLY A 137 14.16 10.83 5.26
N ASP A 138 15.08 9.84 5.37
CA ASP A 138 16.13 9.55 4.38
C ASP A 138 15.90 8.21 3.66
N GLY A 139 14.71 7.64 3.75
CA GLY A 139 14.34 6.38 3.10
C GLY A 139 14.35 6.46 1.57
N ALA A 140 14.30 5.28 0.93
CA ALA A 140 14.39 5.13 -0.52
C ALA A 140 13.25 5.83 -1.27
N PHE A 141 12.09 5.95 -0.63
CA PHE A 141 10.90 6.56 -1.21
C PHE A 141 10.70 8.03 -0.82
N LYS A 142 11.75 8.68 -0.29
CA LYS A 142 11.74 10.11 0.00
C LYS A 142 11.27 10.93 -1.20
N GLY A 143 10.32 11.83 -0.96
CA GLY A 143 9.69 12.66 -1.99
C GLY A 143 8.50 12.01 -2.68
N LYS A 144 8.18 10.76 -2.35
CA LYS A 144 6.94 10.10 -2.75
C LYS A 144 5.93 10.15 -1.61
N ARG A 145 4.65 10.23 -1.95
CA ARG A 145 3.54 10.22 -0.98
C ARG A 145 2.92 8.84 -0.86
N ALA A 146 2.41 8.49 0.32
CA ALA A 146 1.59 7.29 0.50
C ALA A 146 0.35 7.60 1.33
N MET A 147 -0.75 6.92 1.03
CA MET A 147 -2.01 7.06 1.76
C MET A 147 -2.68 5.69 1.93
N LEU A 148 -3.34 5.52 3.07
CA LEU A 148 -4.28 4.41 3.25
C LEU A 148 -5.70 4.89 2.94
N ALA A 149 -6.44 4.11 2.16
CA ALA A 149 -7.87 4.26 1.94
C ALA A 149 -8.57 2.98 2.43
N VAL A 150 -9.32 3.08 3.53
CA VAL A 150 -9.77 1.91 4.28
C VAL A 150 -11.29 1.88 4.36
N ALA A 151 -11.89 0.78 3.92
CA ALA A 151 -13.29 0.48 4.15
C ALA A 151 -13.46 -0.20 5.52
N VAL A 152 -14.20 0.44 6.42
CA VAL A 152 -14.39 0.02 7.81
C VAL A 152 -15.83 -0.44 8.01
N GLY A 153 -16.03 -1.68 8.47
CA GLY A 153 -17.37 -2.27 8.63
C GLY A 153 -18.25 -1.58 9.68
N GLY A 154 -17.64 -1.16 10.79
CA GLY A 154 -18.35 -0.51 11.90
C GLY A 154 -18.47 1.02 11.75
N PRO A 155 -19.23 1.66 12.64
CA PRO A 155 -19.40 3.11 12.66
C PRO A 155 -18.14 3.83 13.18
N ALA A 156 -17.95 5.08 12.81
CA ALA A 156 -16.81 5.91 13.23
C ALA A 156 -16.69 6.05 14.76
N SER A 157 -17.81 6.02 15.48
CA SER A 157 -17.83 6.08 16.96
C SER A 157 -16.99 5.00 17.62
N ASP A 158 -17.01 3.79 17.03
CA ASP A 158 -16.31 2.63 17.59
C ASP A 158 -14.79 2.73 17.44
N TYR A 159 -14.32 3.55 16.52
CA TYR A 159 -12.91 3.80 16.22
C TYR A 159 -12.43 5.18 16.67
N SER A 160 -13.15 5.78 17.62
CA SER A 160 -12.79 7.04 18.27
C SER A 160 -11.93 6.80 19.53
N PRO A 161 -11.36 7.85 20.16
CA PRO A 161 -10.64 7.71 21.45
C PRO A 161 -11.47 7.12 22.60
N ARG A 162 -12.81 7.12 22.51
CA ARG A 162 -13.73 6.50 23.45
C ARG A 162 -14.45 5.28 22.85
N GLY A 163 -14.09 4.91 21.63
CA GLY A 163 -14.68 3.77 20.93
C GLY A 163 -14.17 2.44 21.46
N ILE A 164 -14.97 1.39 21.29
CA ILE A 164 -14.64 0.05 21.76
C ILE A 164 -13.46 -0.57 21.02
N ASN A 165 -13.21 -0.15 19.78
CA ASN A 165 -12.18 -0.71 18.89
C ASN A 165 -10.85 0.06 18.93
N ALA A 166 -10.69 1.06 19.79
CA ALA A 166 -9.59 2.01 19.79
C ALA A 166 -9.56 2.94 18.54
N PRO A 167 -8.84 4.07 18.60
CA PRO A 167 -8.70 4.99 17.47
C PRO A 167 -8.12 4.29 16.24
N LEU A 168 -8.69 4.55 15.07
CA LEU A 168 -8.27 3.93 13.81
C LEU A 168 -6.78 4.17 13.53
N GLU A 169 -6.29 5.37 13.80
CA GLU A 169 -4.89 5.74 13.61
C GLU A 169 -3.93 4.89 14.46
N GLN A 170 -4.35 4.48 15.66
CA GLN A 170 -3.55 3.60 16.51
C GLN A 170 -3.52 2.17 15.96
N LEU A 171 -4.65 1.69 15.44
CA LEU A 171 -4.73 0.38 14.80
C LEU A 171 -3.88 0.30 13.52
N LEU A 172 -3.85 1.39 12.76
CA LEU A 172 -3.11 1.46 11.51
C LEU A 172 -1.66 1.95 11.66
N PHE A 173 -1.24 2.35 12.86
CA PHE A 173 0.11 2.85 13.13
C PHE A 173 1.24 1.91 12.66
N PRO A 174 1.18 0.58 12.83
CA PRO A 174 2.20 -0.33 12.30
C PRO A 174 2.33 -0.25 10.78
N ILE A 175 1.26 0.08 10.07
CA ILE A 175 1.26 0.22 8.61
C ILE A 175 1.80 1.60 8.24
N THR A 176 1.20 2.66 8.75
CA THR A 176 1.57 4.03 8.39
C THR A 176 3.02 4.35 8.78
N HIS A 177 3.43 3.97 9.99
CA HIS A 177 4.78 4.22 10.48
C HIS A 177 5.78 3.14 10.00
N GLY A 178 5.43 1.86 10.19
CA GLY A 178 6.35 0.75 9.94
C GLY A 178 6.50 0.39 8.47
N SER A 179 5.38 0.32 7.73
CA SER A 179 5.42 -0.12 6.34
C SER A 179 5.56 1.02 5.32
N LEU A 180 5.14 2.26 5.68
CA LEU A 180 5.15 3.39 4.74
C LEU A 180 6.17 4.47 5.12
N TYR A 181 6.16 4.98 6.34
CA TYR A 181 7.12 6.01 6.75
C TYR A 181 8.55 5.47 6.88
N PHE A 182 8.71 4.24 7.37
CA PHE A 182 10.03 3.61 7.49
C PHE A 182 10.80 3.55 6.15
N PRO A 183 10.22 3.13 5.00
CA PRO A 183 10.89 3.19 3.70
C PRO A 183 11.00 4.61 3.10
N GLY A 184 10.43 5.63 3.74
CA GLY A 184 10.67 7.03 3.40
C GLY A 184 9.52 7.77 2.71
N PHE A 185 8.32 7.19 2.64
CA PHE A 185 7.17 7.93 2.14
C PHE A 185 6.78 9.08 3.05
N ASP A 186 6.30 10.17 2.46
CA ASP A 186 5.50 11.19 3.11
C ASP A 186 4.06 10.64 3.24
N VAL A 187 3.69 10.25 4.47
CA VAL A 187 2.43 9.54 4.72
C VAL A 187 1.32 10.54 4.98
N LEU A 188 0.34 10.55 4.08
CA LEU A 188 -0.84 11.39 4.19
C LEU A 188 -1.85 10.82 5.22
N PRO A 189 -2.77 11.66 5.75
CA PRO A 189 -3.84 11.17 6.61
C PRO A 189 -4.64 10.03 5.97
N THR A 190 -5.00 9.04 6.77
CA THR A 190 -5.81 7.91 6.30
C THR A 190 -7.21 8.36 5.92
N PHE A 191 -7.66 8.00 4.74
CA PHE A 191 -9.08 8.07 4.39
C PHE A 191 -9.81 6.82 4.91
N ALA A 192 -10.92 7.01 5.62
CA ALA A 192 -11.73 5.90 6.15
C ALA A 192 -13.20 6.06 5.74
N ALA A 193 -13.73 5.03 5.07
CA ALA A 193 -15.17 4.90 4.79
C ALA A 193 -15.78 3.96 5.85
N TYR A 194 -16.49 4.53 6.81
CA TYR A 194 -17.12 3.80 7.92
C TYR A 194 -18.50 3.26 7.54
N GLY A 195 -18.97 2.24 8.24
CA GLY A 195 -20.27 1.64 8.03
C GLY A 195 -20.39 0.75 6.79
N ALA A 196 -19.27 0.33 6.23
CA ALA A 196 -19.21 -0.46 5.00
C ALA A 196 -20.03 -1.76 5.04
N ALA A 197 -20.25 -2.34 6.21
CA ALA A 197 -21.04 -3.57 6.36
C ALA A 197 -22.54 -3.40 6.12
N GLY A 198 -23.04 -2.16 6.22
CA GLY A 198 -24.47 -1.83 6.00
C GLY A 198 -24.76 -1.12 4.68
N MET A 199 -23.74 -0.84 3.87
CA MET A 199 -23.92 -0.14 2.60
C MET A 199 -24.35 -1.11 1.50
N ALA A 200 -25.45 -0.79 0.82
CA ALA A 200 -25.84 -1.51 -0.40
C ALA A 200 -24.95 -1.09 -1.59
N ALA A 201 -24.80 -1.99 -2.56
CA ALA A 201 -24.10 -1.68 -3.81
C ALA A 201 -24.77 -0.46 -4.48
N GLY A 202 -24.02 0.63 -4.70
CA GLY A 202 -24.51 1.86 -5.34
C GLY A 202 -24.70 3.07 -4.42
N GLU A 203 -24.56 2.94 -3.10
CA GLU A 203 -24.74 4.06 -2.16
C GLU A 203 -23.54 5.02 -2.05
N VAL A 204 -22.45 4.78 -2.77
CA VAL A 204 -21.23 5.60 -2.71
C VAL A 204 -21.33 6.91 -3.51
N ALA A 205 -22.44 7.14 -4.20
CA ALA A 205 -22.63 8.29 -5.10
C ALA A 205 -22.88 9.63 -4.39
N GLY A 206 -22.11 10.02 -3.36
CA GLY A 206 -22.34 11.29 -2.69
C GLY A 206 -21.33 11.73 -1.63
N GLY A 207 -20.25 11.01 -1.45
CA GLY A 207 -19.20 11.40 -0.49
C GLY A 207 -18.23 12.45 -1.07
N PRO A 208 -17.64 13.34 -0.24
CA PRO A 208 -16.71 14.38 -0.68
C PRO A 208 -15.33 13.80 -1.02
N ALA A 209 -15.27 12.82 -1.91
CA ALA A 209 -14.04 12.09 -2.23
C ALA A 209 -13.12 12.83 -3.21
N GLY A 210 -13.54 13.98 -3.76
CA GLY A 210 -12.79 14.63 -4.84
C GLY A 210 -11.74 15.65 -4.41
N SER A 211 -11.84 16.27 -3.24
CA SER A 211 -11.00 17.42 -2.91
C SER A 211 -9.95 17.19 -1.82
N THR A 212 -10.00 16.06 -1.12
CA THR A 212 -9.09 15.80 0.02
C THR A 212 -8.03 14.73 -0.26
N LEU A 213 -8.19 13.96 -1.35
CA LEU A 213 -7.33 12.81 -1.66
C LEU A 213 -5.88 13.14 -2.01
N LEU A 214 -5.58 14.34 -2.43
CA LEU A 214 -4.21 14.69 -2.81
C LEU A 214 -3.65 15.96 -2.17
N GLY A 215 -4.42 16.67 -1.31
CA GLY A 215 -3.91 17.86 -0.64
C GLY A 215 -3.08 18.73 -1.59
N VAL A 216 -3.65 19.08 -2.75
CA VAL A 216 -3.01 19.97 -3.72
C VAL A 216 -3.56 21.36 -3.45
N ASP A 217 -3.21 21.89 -2.29
CA ASP A 217 -3.23 23.33 -2.09
C ASP A 217 -1.83 23.68 -1.58
N ASP A 218 -1.06 24.30 -2.46
CA ASP A 218 0.23 25.01 -2.35
C ASP A 218 1.41 24.35 -1.63
#